data_fb2cc38278b96a7699541c3e16d498fb
#
_entry.id   fb2cc38278b96a7699541c3e16d498fb
#
_cell.length_a   1.000
_cell.length_b   1.000
_cell.length_c   1.000
_cell.angle_alpha   90.00
_cell.angle_beta   90.00
_cell.angle_gamma   90.00
#
_symmetry.space_group_name_H-M   'P 1'
#
loop_
_entity.id
_entity.type
_entity.pdbx_description
1 polymer ?
#
loop_
_entity_poly.entity_id
_entity_poly.type
_entity_poly.pdbx_seq_one_letter_code
_entity_poly.pdbx_strand_id
1 'polypeptide(L)'
;MKVLPGKTTLNWSECKSYEDILFHKSDEGIARIAINRPEKRNAFRPQTVDELINAFNIVRNDETIGVVLFTGAGPDKKGIYSFCSGGDQSVRGENGYKNDEGKQRLNVLELQRLIRSL
;
A
#
# COMPACT_ATOMS: atom_id res chain seq x y z
N MET A 1 6.87 5.77 -26.63
CA MET A 1 6.57 7.16 -26.21
C MET A 1 7.85 7.99 -26.28
N LYS A 2 7.74 9.15 -26.87
CA LYS A 2 8.87 10.06 -26.89
C LYS A 2 9.09 10.67 -25.51
N VAL A 3 10.30 10.58 -25.00
CA VAL A 3 10.65 11.19 -23.72
C VAL A 3 10.79 12.70 -23.94
N LEU A 4 10.11 13.47 -23.09
CA LEU A 4 10.20 14.92 -23.18
C LEU A 4 11.60 15.41 -22.74
N PRO A 5 12.11 16.47 -23.37
CA PRO A 5 13.33 17.10 -22.90
C PRO A 5 13.19 17.55 -21.45
N GLY A 6 14.26 17.43 -20.69
CA GLY A 6 14.27 17.84 -19.29
C GLY A 6 14.08 16.64 -18.36
N LYS A 7 13.24 16.78 -17.38
CA LYS A 7 13.09 15.78 -16.36
C LYS A 7 12.32 14.57 -16.84
N THR A 8 12.95 13.39 -16.79
CA THR A 8 12.35 12.13 -17.21
C THR A 8 12.09 11.18 -16.04
N THR A 9 12.63 11.47 -14.86
CA THR A 9 12.47 10.66 -13.65
C THR A 9 12.05 11.53 -12.48
N LEU A 10 11.28 10.95 -11.57
CA LEU A 10 10.90 11.60 -10.34
C LEU A 10 11.91 11.28 -9.24
N ASN A 11 12.13 12.23 -8.35
CA ASN A 11 12.95 12.00 -7.17
C ASN A 11 12.04 11.54 -6.03
N TRP A 12 12.23 10.30 -5.62
CA TRP A 12 11.41 9.67 -4.58
C TRP A 12 12.15 9.66 -3.26
N SER A 13 11.41 9.93 -2.19
CA SER A 13 11.92 9.77 -0.84
C SER A 13 10.91 8.95 -0.02
N GLU A 14 11.43 8.13 0.89
CA GLU A 14 10.59 7.35 1.78
C GLU A 14 9.92 8.26 2.80
N CYS A 15 8.60 8.18 2.91
CA CYS A 15 7.85 8.94 3.90
C CYS A 15 7.86 8.27 5.26
N LYS A 16 7.73 6.95 5.28
CA LYS A 16 7.70 6.15 6.49
C LYS A 16 8.04 4.71 6.15
N SER A 17 8.71 4.03 7.06
CA SER A 17 9.06 2.63 6.92
C SER A 17 7.96 1.75 7.52
N TYR A 18 7.53 0.75 6.76
CA TYR A 18 6.52 -0.22 7.19
C TYR A 18 7.02 -1.63 6.89
N GLU A 19 6.35 -2.62 7.46
CA GLU A 19 6.67 -4.02 7.21
C GLU A 19 6.03 -4.54 5.92
N ASP A 20 4.75 -4.23 5.70
CA ASP A 20 3.97 -4.82 4.62
C ASP A 20 3.78 -3.90 3.42
N ILE A 21 4.08 -2.63 3.54
CA ILE A 21 3.87 -1.67 2.46
C ILE A 21 5.09 -0.78 2.25
N LEU A 22 5.16 -0.17 1.08
CA LEU A 22 6.11 0.88 0.76
C LEU A 22 5.35 2.19 0.64
N PHE A 23 5.90 3.26 1.18
CA PHE A 23 5.28 4.58 1.11
C PHE A 23 6.35 5.62 0.78
N HIS A 24 6.26 6.16 -0.42
CA HIS A 24 7.20 7.15 -0.94
C HIS A 24 6.45 8.37 -1.47
N LYS A 25 7.14 9.49 -1.50
CA LYS A 25 6.64 10.72 -2.09
C LYS A 25 7.68 11.28 -3.06
N SER A 26 7.20 11.78 -4.19
CA SER A 26 8.07 12.47 -5.14
C SER A 26 8.14 13.96 -4.82
N ASP A 27 9.15 14.63 -5.37
CA ASP A 27 9.27 16.09 -5.29
C ASP A 27 8.20 16.82 -6.11
N GLU A 28 7.43 16.09 -6.91
CA GLU A 28 6.33 16.63 -7.73
C GLU A 28 4.97 16.47 -7.06
N GLY A 29 4.91 16.03 -5.81
CA GLY A 29 3.65 15.89 -5.08
C GLY A 29 2.86 14.63 -5.40
N ILE A 30 3.54 13.57 -5.84
CA ILE A 30 2.92 12.27 -6.08
C ILE A 30 3.32 11.35 -4.93
N ALA A 31 2.33 10.75 -4.27
CA ALA A 31 2.58 9.70 -3.29
C ALA A 31 2.46 8.34 -3.98
N ARG A 32 3.36 7.44 -3.66
CA ARG A 32 3.28 6.04 -4.09
C ARG A 32 3.14 5.17 -2.86
N ILE A 33 2.04 4.44 -2.80
CA ILE A 33 1.78 3.46 -1.75
C ILE A 33 1.69 2.10 -2.44
N ALA A 34 2.51 1.15 -2.01
CA ALA A 34 2.56 -0.17 -2.63
C ALA A 34 2.46 -1.25 -1.56
N ILE A 35 1.60 -2.23 -1.80
CA ILE A 35 1.61 -3.44 -0.98
C ILE A 35 2.88 -4.20 -1.33
N ASN A 36 3.70 -4.53 -0.33
CA ASN A 36 5.01 -5.15 -0.54
C ASN A 36 5.07 -6.53 0.09
N ARG A 37 4.27 -7.43 -0.45
CA ARG A 37 4.25 -8.83 -0.10
C ARG A 37 4.24 -9.68 -1.38
N PRO A 38 5.22 -9.49 -2.29
CA PRO A 38 5.17 -10.12 -3.61
C PRO A 38 5.15 -11.66 -3.54
N GLU A 39 5.78 -12.26 -2.54
CA GLU A 39 5.79 -13.72 -2.37
C GLU A 39 4.41 -14.27 -2.00
N LYS A 40 3.50 -13.42 -1.58
CA LYS A 40 2.10 -13.74 -1.29
C LYS A 40 1.18 -13.14 -2.33
N ARG A 41 1.72 -12.74 -3.50
CA ARG A 41 0.99 -12.02 -4.56
C ARG A 41 0.29 -10.78 -4.02
N ASN A 42 0.93 -10.13 -3.07
CA ASN A 42 0.44 -8.93 -2.39
C ASN A 42 -0.93 -9.12 -1.72
N ALA A 43 -1.18 -10.34 -1.22
CA ALA A 43 -2.34 -10.58 -0.37
C ALA A 43 -2.19 -9.77 0.93
N PHE A 44 -3.31 -9.22 1.40
CA PHE A 44 -3.29 -8.43 2.63
C PHE A 44 -3.63 -9.28 3.85
N ARG A 45 -3.08 -8.90 4.98
CA ARG A 45 -3.41 -9.39 6.32
C ARG A 45 -3.79 -8.19 7.18
N PRO A 46 -4.30 -8.39 8.40
CA PRO A 46 -4.71 -7.24 9.23
C PRO A 46 -3.65 -6.16 9.37
N GLN A 47 -2.40 -6.56 9.56
CA GLN A 47 -1.29 -5.60 9.64
C GLN A 47 -1.15 -4.77 8.37
N THR A 48 -1.30 -5.39 7.19
CA THR A 48 -1.23 -4.67 5.92
C THR A 48 -2.30 -3.57 5.86
N VAL A 49 -3.52 -3.91 6.24
CA VAL A 49 -4.64 -2.96 6.24
C VAL A 49 -4.37 -1.82 7.21
N ASP A 50 -3.90 -2.11 8.41
CA ASP A 50 -3.58 -1.08 9.40
C ASP A 50 -2.47 -0.14 8.89
N GLU A 51 -1.46 -0.67 8.24
CA GLU A 51 -0.38 0.14 7.66
C GLU A 51 -0.91 1.01 6.51
N LEU A 52 -1.78 0.47 5.67
CA LEU A 52 -2.40 1.24 4.60
C LEU A 52 -3.26 2.38 5.14
N ILE A 53 -4.05 2.13 6.18
CA ILE A 53 -4.85 3.16 6.84
C ILE A 53 -3.94 4.27 7.36
N ASN A 54 -2.84 3.90 7.99
CA ASN A 54 -1.87 4.87 8.49
C ASN A 54 -1.28 5.72 7.36
N ALA A 55 -0.84 5.08 6.28
CA ALA A 55 -0.24 5.79 5.15
C ALA A 55 -1.23 6.71 4.45
N PHE A 56 -2.46 6.24 4.20
CA PHE A 56 -3.48 7.07 3.55
C PHE A 56 -3.93 8.23 4.43
N ASN A 57 -3.93 8.09 5.75
CA ASN A 57 -4.18 9.22 6.64
C ASN A 57 -3.08 10.27 6.57
N ILE A 58 -1.82 9.86 6.45
CA ILE A 58 -0.72 10.79 6.25
C ILE A 58 -0.90 11.56 4.94
N VAL A 59 -1.23 10.85 3.85
CA VAL A 59 -1.49 11.47 2.55
C VAL A 59 -2.64 12.47 2.64
N ARG A 60 -3.73 12.09 3.28
CA ARG A 60 -4.91 12.94 3.41
C ARG A 60 -4.57 14.29 4.08
N ASN A 61 -3.65 14.28 5.02
CA ASN A 61 -3.29 15.46 5.78
C ASN A 61 -2.06 16.21 5.20
N ASP A 62 -1.50 15.72 4.10
CA ASP A 62 -0.34 16.36 3.46
C ASP A 62 -0.79 17.15 2.25
N GLU A 63 -0.83 18.48 2.40
CA GLU A 63 -1.28 19.40 1.35
C GLU A 63 -0.35 19.43 0.13
N THR A 64 0.87 18.90 0.26
CA THR A 64 1.82 18.87 -0.86
C THR A 64 1.57 17.71 -1.82
N ILE A 65 0.72 16.75 -1.44
CA ILE A 65 0.42 15.59 -2.26
C ILE A 65 -0.87 15.85 -3.04
N GLY A 66 -0.78 15.80 -4.37
CA GLY A 66 -1.93 15.98 -5.25
C GLY A 66 -2.45 14.69 -5.88
N VAL A 67 -1.63 13.66 -5.94
CA VAL A 67 -1.98 12.37 -6.58
C VAL A 67 -1.40 11.23 -5.77
N VAL A 68 -2.16 10.14 -5.67
CA VAL A 68 -1.70 8.90 -5.05
C VAL A 68 -1.71 7.80 -6.09
N LEU A 69 -0.58 7.12 -6.24
CA LEU A 69 -0.47 5.89 -6.99
C LEU A 69 -0.53 4.74 -5.98
N PHE A 70 -1.58 3.95 -6.07
CA PHE A 70 -1.74 2.78 -5.21
C PHE A 70 -1.50 1.53 -6.06
N THR A 71 -0.50 0.73 -5.69
CA THR A 71 -0.04 -0.37 -6.52
C THR A 71 0.45 -1.54 -5.67
N GLY A 72 0.93 -2.58 -6.33
CA GLY A 72 1.60 -3.71 -5.68
C GLY A 72 3.06 -3.74 -6.09
N ALA A 73 3.93 -3.96 -5.11
CA ALA A 73 5.35 -4.15 -5.37
C ALA A 73 5.59 -5.55 -5.95
N GLY A 74 6.67 -5.73 -6.62
CA GLY A 74 7.02 -7.01 -7.22
C GLY A 74 8.27 -6.89 -8.05
N PRO A 75 8.58 -7.94 -8.82
CA PRO A 75 7.79 -9.16 -9.01
C PRO A 75 8.01 -10.20 -7.90
N ASP A 76 7.24 -11.30 -7.93
CA ASP A 76 7.54 -12.46 -7.13
C ASP A 76 8.72 -13.25 -7.72
N LYS A 77 9.06 -14.41 -7.15
CA LYS A 77 10.19 -15.24 -7.61
C LYS A 77 10.03 -15.76 -9.02
N LYS A 78 8.80 -15.81 -9.52
CA LYS A 78 8.51 -16.27 -10.89
C LYS A 78 8.45 -15.11 -11.88
N GLY A 79 8.74 -13.88 -11.45
CA GLY A 79 8.67 -12.71 -12.30
C GLY A 79 7.26 -12.18 -12.51
N ILE A 80 6.29 -12.58 -11.68
CA ILE A 80 4.89 -12.18 -11.82
C ILE A 80 4.61 -10.97 -10.93
N TYR A 81 3.97 -9.96 -11.51
CA TYR A 81 3.51 -8.77 -10.80
C TYR A 81 2.04 -8.92 -10.44
N SER A 82 1.67 -8.49 -9.24
CA SER A 82 0.28 -8.47 -8.77
C SER A 82 0.02 -7.17 -8.04
N PHE A 83 -1.17 -6.62 -8.22
CA PHE A 83 -1.59 -5.50 -7.38
C PHE A 83 -1.91 -6.00 -5.97
N CYS A 84 -2.91 -6.85 -5.87
CA CYS A 84 -3.38 -7.45 -4.62
C CYS A 84 -4.24 -8.65 -4.96
N SER A 85 -3.90 -9.82 -4.41
CA SER A 85 -4.66 -11.05 -4.69
C SER A 85 -5.83 -11.27 -3.73
N GLY A 86 -6.05 -10.34 -2.79
CA GLY A 86 -7.13 -10.44 -1.80
C GLY A 86 -6.59 -10.70 -0.41
N GLY A 87 -7.44 -11.22 0.46
CA GLY A 87 -7.05 -11.55 1.83
C GLY A 87 -6.12 -12.75 1.88
N ASP A 88 -5.12 -12.68 2.76
CA ASP A 88 -4.17 -13.77 2.94
C ASP A 88 -4.83 -14.91 3.71
N GLN A 89 -5.13 -15.99 3.02
CA GLN A 89 -5.82 -17.14 3.61
C GLN A 89 -4.95 -17.87 4.65
N SER A 90 -3.63 -17.73 4.59
CA SER A 90 -2.74 -18.41 5.52
C SER A 90 -2.83 -17.85 6.94
N VAL A 91 -3.30 -16.60 7.10
CA VAL A 91 -3.47 -15.97 8.41
C VAL A 91 -4.92 -15.93 8.86
N ARG A 92 -5.83 -16.50 8.06
CA ARG A 92 -7.25 -16.58 8.39
C ARG A 92 -7.53 -17.90 9.13
N GLY A 93 -7.85 -17.81 10.42
CA GLY A 93 -8.26 -18.96 11.23
C GLY A 93 -9.75 -19.24 11.08
N GLU A 94 -10.28 -20.17 11.91
CA GLU A 94 -11.69 -20.54 11.94
C GLU A 94 -12.60 -19.34 12.19
N ASN A 95 -12.11 -18.38 12.98
CA ASN A 95 -12.85 -17.19 13.36
C ASN A 95 -12.47 -15.96 12.53
N GLY A 96 -11.83 -16.17 11.37
CA GLY A 96 -11.39 -15.11 10.49
C GLY A 96 -10.06 -14.49 10.93
N TYR A 97 -9.82 -13.26 10.47
CA TYR A 97 -8.57 -12.56 10.76
C TYR A 97 -8.54 -12.01 12.18
N LYS A 98 -7.36 -12.06 12.80
CA LYS A 98 -7.14 -11.53 14.15
C LYS A 98 -5.91 -10.61 14.13
N ASN A 99 -5.94 -9.60 15.01
CA ASN A 99 -4.77 -8.76 15.23
C ASN A 99 -3.81 -9.44 16.24
N ASP A 100 -2.72 -8.75 16.59
CA ASP A 100 -1.71 -9.27 17.53
C ASP A 100 -2.26 -9.54 18.94
N GLU A 101 -3.38 -8.93 19.29
CA GLU A 101 -4.06 -9.15 20.57
C GLU A 101 -5.03 -10.33 20.53
N GLY A 102 -5.10 -11.03 19.40
CA GLY A 102 -6.00 -12.15 19.20
C GLY A 102 -7.43 -11.75 18.88
N LYS A 103 -7.71 -10.47 18.72
CA LYS A 103 -9.04 -9.98 18.37
C LYS A 103 -9.26 -10.09 16.87
N GLN A 104 -10.45 -10.54 16.48
CA GLN A 104 -10.84 -10.59 15.09
C GLN A 104 -10.97 -9.16 14.56
N ARG A 105 -10.10 -8.79 13.62
CA ARG A 105 -10.07 -7.43 13.13
C ARG A 105 -9.50 -7.36 11.73
N LEU A 106 -10.30 -6.83 10.79
CA LEU A 106 -9.87 -6.51 9.44
C LEU A 106 -10.65 -5.30 8.96
N ASN A 107 -10.03 -4.12 9.00
CA ASN A 107 -10.70 -2.85 8.77
C ASN A 107 -10.73 -2.45 7.29
N VAL A 108 -11.07 -3.38 6.40
CA VAL A 108 -11.09 -3.11 4.96
C VAL A 108 -12.09 -2.01 4.60
N LEU A 109 -13.27 -2.03 5.20
CA LEU A 109 -14.28 -0.99 4.93
C LEU A 109 -13.79 0.39 5.35
N GLU A 110 -13.11 0.49 6.48
CA GLU A 110 -12.55 1.76 6.93
C GLU A 110 -11.50 2.26 5.95
N LEU A 111 -10.62 1.36 5.47
CA LEU A 111 -9.63 1.69 4.45
C LEU A 111 -10.30 2.20 3.17
N GLN A 112 -11.33 1.50 2.70
CA GLN A 112 -12.05 1.88 1.49
C GLN A 112 -12.71 3.26 1.63
N ARG A 113 -13.30 3.54 2.78
CA ARG A 113 -13.89 4.86 3.06
C ARG A 113 -12.85 5.95 3.06
N LEU A 114 -11.69 5.67 3.65
CA LEU A 114 -10.59 6.62 3.69
C LEU A 114 -10.10 6.95 2.29
N ILE A 115 -9.89 5.94 1.44
CA ILE A 115 -9.46 6.15 0.06
C ILE A 115 -10.47 7.00 -0.70
N ARG A 116 -11.76 6.73 -0.55
CA ARG A 116 -12.82 7.51 -1.20
C ARG A 116 -12.85 8.97 -0.76
N SER A 117 -12.39 9.25 0.43
CA SER A 117 -12.44 10.61 1.01
C SER A 117 -11.24 11.47 0.66
N LEU A 118 -10.26 10.92 -0.06
CA LEU A 118 -9.05 11.67 -0.42
C LEU A 118 -9.31 12.82 -1.39
#